data_1ae4553d7005c5648bdc96e2c9ee32b0
#
_entry.id   1ae4553d7005c5648bdc96e2c9ee32b0
#
_cell.length_a   1.000
_cell.length_b   1.000
_cell.length_c   1.000
_cell.angle_alpha   90.00
_cell.angle_beta   90.00
_cell.angle_gamma   90.00
#
_symmetry.space_group_name_H-M   'P 1'
#
loop_
_entity.id
_entity.type
_entity.pdbx_description
1 polymer ?
#
loop_
_entity_poly.entity_id
_entity_poly.type
_entity_poly.pdbx_seq_one_letter_code
_entity_poly.pdbx_strand_id
1 'polypeptide(L)'
;LYAQLRDAGACFGSKMGWERANFFAPTPAQAQIEYGWGHQNWHPWVAAEHRACREAVAVFDMSSFAKLLVKGDDAHAALQWLVANDVPATPGATAYTGMLNERGGYESDFTVTCLDQDEFLVVTSSASAVRDRDVIERAVRSRRLSCSVTDVTPMFAMLAVMGPRSRE
;
A
#
# COMPACT_ATOMS: atom_id res chain seq x y z
N LEU A 1 14.62 2.73 7.90
CA LEU A 1 14.15 3.44 6.69
C LEU A 1 14.13 4.96 6.90
N TYR A 2 13.47 5.50 7.96
CA TYR A 2 13.35 6.95 8.20
C TYR A 2 14.71 7.69 8.17
N ALA A 3 15.69 7.22 8.93
CA ALA A 3 17.01 7.84 8.96
C ALA A 3 17.69 7.85 7.58
N GLN A 4 17.57 6.76 6.84
CA GLN A 4 18.12 6.65 5.47
C GLN A 4 17.45 7.65 4.51
N LEU A 5 16.13 7.80 4.59
CA LEU A 5 15.40 8.77 3.77
C LEU A 5 15.78 10.21 4.14
N ARG A 6 15.85 10.53 5.44
CA ARG A 6 16.30 11.84 5.92
C ARG A 6 17.70 12.18 5.41
N ASP A 7 18.63 11.23 5.54
CA ASP A 7 20.02 11.42 5.13
C ASP A 7 20.15 11.54 3.59
N ALA A 8 19.18 11.01 2.85
CA ALA A 8 19.03 11.20 1.40
C ALA A 8 18.37 12.54 1.02
N GLY A 9 18.03 13.41 1.98
CA GLY A 9 17.45 14.72 1.72
C GLY A 9 15.93 14.76 1.66
N ALA A 10 15.24 13.79 2.26
CA ALA A 10 13.78 13.75 2.27
C ALA A 10 13.16 14.94 2.99
N CYS A 11 12.21 15.60 2.36
CA CYS A 11 11.25 16.48 2.99
C CYS A 11 10.02 15.65 3.39
N PHE A 12 9.77 15.52 4.69
CA PHE A 12 8.69 14.70 5.20
C PHE A 12 7.37 15.45 5.30
N GLY A 13 6.29 14.71 5.05
CA GLY A 13 4.92 15.12 5.33
C GLY A 13 4.14 13.99 6.00
N SER A 14 2.98 14.31 6.56
CA SER A 14 2.12 13.34 7.24
C SER A 14 0.99 12.87 6.34
N LYS A 15 0.74 11.56 6.33
CA LYS A 15 -0.42 10.94 5.69
C LYS A 15 -1.03 9.90 6.64
N MET A 16 -2.21 10.20 7.19
CA MET A 16 -2.92 9.32 8.14
C MET A 16 -2.05 8.87 9.32
N GLY A 17 -1.25 9.79 9.88
CA GLY A 17 -0.34 9.50 10.98
C GLY A 17 1.02 8.91 10.57
N TRP A 18 1.23 8.61 9.30
CA TRP A 18 2.51 8.15 8.78
C TRP A 18 3.35 9.32 8.26
N GLU A 19 4.60 9.38 8.67
CA GLU A 19 5.58 10.26 8.02
C GLU A 19 6.04 9.63 6.70
N ARG A 20 5.95 10.42 5.62
CA ARG A 20 6.33 10.00 4.27
C ARG A 20 7.18 11.08 3.61
N ALA A 21 8.19 10.67 2.86
CA ALA A 21 8.93 11.59 2.00
C ALA A 21 8.00 12.12 0.89
N ASN A 22 7.86 13.44 0.83
CA ASN A 22 7.12 14.12 -0.23
C ASN A 22 7.99 14.34 -1.47
N PHE A 23 9.26 14.67 -1.25
CA PHE A 23 10.29 14.84 -2.27
C PHE A 23 11.66 14.74 -1.61
N PHE A 24 12.72 14.64 -2.44
CA PHE A 24 14.11 14.65 -2.00
C PHE A 24 14.81 15.88 -2.54
N ALA A 25 15.40 16.67 -1.66
CA ALA A 25 16.15 17.87 -2.01
C ALA A 25 17.66 17.57 -1.99
N PRO A 26 18.48 18.29 -2.79
CA PRO A 26 19.94 18.12 -2.82
C PRO A 26 20.64 18.43 -1.49
N THR A 27 20.04 19.28 -0.68
CA THR A 27 20.59 19.67 0.63
C THR A 27 19.47 19.72 1.69
N PRO A 28 19.78 19.47 2.97
CA PRO A 28 18.78 19.57 4.05
C PRO A 28 18.13 20.96 4.17
N ALA A 29 18.85 22.02 3.83
CA ALA A 29 18.31 23.39 3.86
C ALA A 29 17.19 23.59 2.82
N GLN A 30 17.21 22.85 1.72
CA GLN A 30 16.22 22.90 0.66
C GLN A 30 15.08 21.89 0.88
N ALA A 31 15.20 20.97 1.84
CA ALA A 31 14.19 19.98 2.18
C ALA A 31 13.01 20.59 2.97
N GLN A 32 12.48 21.69 2.50
CA GLN A 32 11.37 22.43 3.08
C GLN A 32 10.34 22.77 2.00
N ILE A 33 9.08 22.79 2.39
CA ILE A 33 7.99 23.19 1.51
C ILE A 33 7.85 24.70 1.57
N GLU A 34 8.01 25.36 0.42
CA GLU A 34 7.73 26.78 0.23
C GLU A 34 6.52 26.91 -0.70
N TYR A 35 5.39 27.31 -0.12
CA TYR A 35 4.16 27.48 -0.90
C TYR A 35 4.18 28.78 -1.69
N GLY A 36 3.83 28.71 -2.97
CA GLY A 36 3.76 29.85 -3.86
C GLY A 36 2.76 29.62 -5.01
N TRP A 37 2.52 30.66 -5.80
CA TRP A 37 1.75 30.56 -7.05
C TRP A 37 2.68 30.09 -8.17
N GLY A 38 2.20 29.18 -9.03
CA GLY A 38 2.96 28.61 -10.14
C GLY A 38 3.74 27.35 -9.73
N HIS A 39 4.93 27.12 -10.31
CA HIS A 39 5.76 25.97 -9.96
C HIS A 39 6.28 26.09 -8.53
N GLN A 40 6.09 25.03 -7.77
CA GLN A 40 6.56 24.96 -6.38
C GLN A 40 8.08 24.76 -6.33
N ASN A 41 8.70 25.07 -5.18
CA ASN A 41 10.16 24.98 -5.02
C ASN A 41 10.72 23.56 -5.27
N TRP A 42 9.95 22.52 -5.00
CA TRP A 42 10.36 21.12 -5.21
C TRP A 42 10.18 20.62 -6.66
N HIS A 43 9.51 21.40 -7.53
CA HIS A 43 9.18 20.98 -8.89
C HIS A 43 10.39 20.46 -9.70
N PRO A 44 11.60 21.06 -9.67
CA PRO A 44 12.74 20.56 -10.44
C PRO A 44 13.17 19.16 -9.99
N TRP A 45 13.12 18.87 -8.69
CA TRP A 45 13.54 17.58 -8.13
C TRP A 45 12.52 16.50 -8.43
N VAL A 46 11.23 16.77 -8.21
CA VAL A 46 10.15 15.84 -8.55
C VAL A 46 10.12 15.59 -10.06
N ALA A 47 10.36 16.59 -10.90
CA ALA A 47 10.48 16.41 -12.35
C ALA A 47 11.64 15.47 -12.72
N ALA A 48 12.77 15.55 -12.00
CA ALA A 48 13.90 14.65 -12.20
C ALA A 48 13.57 13.21 -11.76
N GLU A 49 12.87 13.01 -10.64
CA GLU A 49 12.38 11.72 -10.18
C GLU A 49 11.39 11.09 -11.17
N HIS A 50 10.46 11.88 -11.70
CA HIS A 50 9.54 11.45 -12.77
C HIS A 50 10.30 10.97 -14.01
N ARG A 51 11.32 11.70 -14.42
CA ARG A 51 12.16 11.33 -15.56
C ARG A 51 12.91 10.03 -15.29
N ALA A 52 13.53 9.91 -14.11
CA ALA A 52 14.21 8.68 -13.71
C ALA A 52 13.27 7.47 -13.72
N CYS A 53 12.04 7.61 -13.22
CA CYS A 53 11.04 6.55 -13.27
C CYS A 53 10.65 6.15 -14.69
N ARG A 54 10.60 7.11 -15.64
CA ARG A 54 10.22 6.85 -17.05
C ARG A 54 11.36 6.30 -17.89
N GLU A 55 12.60 6.65 -17.58
CA GLU A 55 13.76 6.36 -18.43
C GLU A 55 14.72 5.34 -17.80
N ALA A 56 14.68 5.16 -16.48
CA ALA A 56 15.58 4.29 -15.75
C ALA A 56 14.82 3.48 -14.66
N VAL A 57 15.00 3.86 -13.40
CA VAL A 57 14.38 3.20 -12.24
C VAL A 57 14.14 4.22 -11.13
N ALA A 58 13.04 4.03 -10.40
CA ALA A 58 12.74 4.75 -9.18
C ALA A 58 12.23 3.79 -8.09
N VAL A 59 12.51 4.14 -6.83
CA VAL A 59 12.03 3.41 -5.66
C VAL A 59 11.02 4.28 -4.92
N PHE A 60 9.85 3.72 -4.64
CA PHE A 60 8.78 4.40 -3.91
C PHE A 60 8.59 3.74 -2.54
N ASP A 61 8.64 4.55 -1.48
CA ASP A 61 8.26 4.10 -0.14
C ASP A 61 6.73 4.06 -0.02
N MET A 62 6.19 2.86 -0.03
CA MET A 62 4.77 2.57 0.16
C MET A 62 4.48 1.93 1.52
N SER A 63 5.38 2.05 2.49
CA SER A 63 5.27 1.40 3.80
C SER A 63 4.03 1.83 4.59
N SER A 64 3.43 2.98 4.27
CA SER A 64 2.19 3.44 4.88
C SER A 64 0.93 2.69 4.41
N PHE A 65 0.98 1.91 3.35
CA PHE A 65 -0.13 1.04 2.97
C PHE A 65 -0.40 0.03 4.09
N ALA A 66 -1.68 -0.19 4.39
CA ALA A 66 -2.06 -1.18 5.38
C ALA A 66 -1.86 -2.60 4.85
N LYS A 67 -1.37 -3.47 5.70
CA LYS A 67 -1.16 -4.87 5.43
C LYS A 67 -1.94 -5.67 6.46
N LEU A 68 -2.92 -6.42 5.97
CA LEU A 68 -3.77 -7.27 6.79
C LEU A 68 -3.47 -8.73 6.45
N LEU A 69 -3.14 -9.52 7.45
CA LEU A 69 -2.97 -10.96 7.33
C LEU A 69 -4.31 -11.63 7.63
N VAL A 70 -4.85 -12.35 6.66
CA VAL A 70 -6.06 -13.17 6.81
C VAL A 70 -5.62 -14.62 6.82
N LYS A 71 -5.87 -15.32 7.94
CA LYS A 71 -5.36 -16.70 8.12
C LYS A 71 -6.39 -17.60 8.78
N GLY A 72 -6.51 -18.82 8.25
CA GLY A 72 -7.36 -19.90 8.74
C GLY A 72 -8.02 -20.66 7.61
N ASP A 73 -8.64 -21.79 7.94
CA ASP A 73 -9.21 -22.75 6.98
C ASP A 73 -10.20 -22.09 6.00
N ASP A 74 -10.94 -21.07 6.43
CA ASP A 74 -11.91 -20.36 5.62
C ASP A 74 -11.40 -19.02 5.06
N ALA A 75 -10.11 -18.72 5.15
CA ALA A 75 -9.55 -17.43 4.74
C ALA A 75 -9.79 -17.11 3.25
N HIS A 76 -9.57 -18.10 2.36
CA HIS A 76 -9.88 -17.96 0.94
C HIS A 76 -11.36 -17.68 0.70
N ALA A 77 -12.27 -18.45 1.32
CA ALA A 77 -13.70 -18.31 1.16
C ALA A 77 -14.21 -16.96 1.69
N ALA A 78 -13.63 -16.47 2.79
CA ALA A 78 -13.95 -15.16 3.35
C ALA A 78 -13.60 -14.01 2.38
N LEU A 79 -12.41 -14.05 1.80
CA LEU A 79 -11.97 -13.05 0.84
C LEU A 79 -12.73 -13.16 -0.48
N GLN A 80 -12.90 -14.37 -1.03
CA GLN A 80 -13.63 -14.57 -2.28
C GLN A 80 -15.07 -14.07 -2.23
N TRP A 81 -15.71 -14.15 -1.08
CA TRP A 81 -17.08 -13.64 -0.91
C TRP A 81 -17.13 -12.10 -0.91
N LEU A 82 -16.05 -11.43 -0.46
CA LEU A 82 -16.02 -9.98 -0.30
C LEU A 82 -15.59 -9.23 -1.56
N VAL A 83 -14.84 -9.90 -2.44
CA VAL A 83 -14.17 -9.21 -3.56
C VAL A 83 -14.79 -9.56 -4.91
N ALA A 84 -14.63 -8.64 -5.86
CA ALA A 84 -15.23 -8.76 -7.19
C ALA A 84 -14.40 -9.63 -8.16
N ASN A 85 -13.11 -9.83 -7.88
CA ASN A 85 -12.23 -10.65 -8.72
C ASN A 85 -11.94 -11.99 -8.03
N ASP A 86 -11.43 -12.96 -8.78
CA ASP A 86 -11.03 -14.24 -8.20
C ASP A 86 -9.83 -14.08 -7.27
N VAL A 87 -9.96 -14.62 -6.06
CA VAL A 87 -8.86 -14.68 -5.09
C VAL A 87 -7.90 -15.79 -5.51
N PRO A 88 -6.59 -15.50 -5.64
CA PRO A 88 -5.64 -16.52 -6.05
C PRO A 88 -5.52 -17.64 -5.00
N ALA A 89 -5.49 -18.89 -5.45
CA ALA A 89 -5.34 -20.08 -4.60
C ALA A 89 -3.93 -20.67 -4.64
N THR A 90 -3.03 -20.14 -5.49
CA THR A 90 -1.68 -20.63 -5.63
C THR A 90 -0.72 -19.74 -4.85
N PRO A 91 0.10 -20.28 -3.93
CA PRO A 91 1.12 -19.52 -3.21
C PRO A 91 2.02 -18.70 -4.15
N GLY A 92 2.22 -17.41 -3.80
CA GLY A 92 2.94 -16.43 -4.60
C GLY A 92 2.08 -15.71 -5.65
N ALA A 93 0.88 -16.19 -5.97
CA ALA A 93 -0.01 -15.49 -6.89
C ALA A 93 -0.70 -14.30 -6.20
N THR A 94 -0.93 -13.25 -6.99
CA THR A 94 -1.48 -11.97 -6.52
C THR A 94 -2.60 -11.50 -7.45
N ALA A 95 -3.68 -10.98 -6.88
CA ALA A 95 -4.77 -10.34 -7.61
C ALA A 95 -5.05 -8.95 -7.04
N TYR A 96 -5.22 -7.97 -7.93
CA TYR A 96 -5.80 -6.68 -7.59
C TYR A 96 -7.31 -6.75 -7.75
N THR A 97 -8.07 -6.28 -6.77
CA THR A 97 -9.53 -6.44 -6.76
C THR A 97 -10.23 -5.31 -6.04
N GLY A 98 -11.51 -5.11 -6.35
CA GLY A 98 -12.41 -4.24 -5.61
C GLY A 98 -13.22 -5.00 -4.58
N MET A 99 -13.45 -4.39 -3.44
CA MET A 99 -14.45 -4.81 -2.46
C MET A 99 -15.72 -4.02 -2.70
N LEU A 100 -16.82 -4.72 -2.90
CA LEU A 100 -18.12 -4.13 -3.21
C LEU A 100 -19.09 -4.29 -2.04
N ASN A 101 -20.03 -3.35 -1.93
CA ASN A 101 -21.15 -3.49 -1.01
C ASN A 101 -22.33 -4.22 -1.68
N GLU A 102 -23.39 -4.50 -0.89
CA GLU A 102 -24.57 -5.22 -1.35
C GLU A 102 -25.35 -4.52 -2.48
N ARG A 103 -25.08 -3.21 -2.71
CA ARG A 103 -25.67 -2.42 -3.79
C ARG A 103 -24.80 -2.38 -5.04
N GLY A 104 -23.67 -3.10 -5.05
CA GLY A 104 -22.68 -3.06 -6.12
C GLY A 104 -21.81 -1.81 -6.11
N GLY A 105 -21.91 -0.99 -5.06
CA GLY A 105 -21.04 0.20 -4.89
C GLY A 105 -19.63 -0.19 -4.46
N TYR A 106 -18.65 0.55 -4.96
CA TYR A 106 -17.23 0.34 -4.67
C TYR A 106 -16.91 0.86 -3.27
N GLU A 107 -16.46 -0.01 -2.38
CA GLU A 107 -16.09 0.35 -0.99
C GLU A 107 -14.59 0.59 -0.85
N SER A 108 -13.80 -0.27 -1.44
CA SER A 108 -12.34 -0.22 -1.38
C SER A 108 -11.74 -1.02 -2.51
N ASP A 109 -10.46 -0.79 -2.75
CA ASP A 109 -9.63 -1.61 -3.62
C ASP A 109 -8.36 -2.03 -2.88
N PHE A 110 -7.92 -3.23 -3.16
CA PHE A 110 -6.72 -3.78 -2.56
C PHE A 110 -6.12 -4.93 -3.37
N THR A 111 -4.91 -5.28 -3.02
CA THR A 111 -4.21 -6.42 -3.58
C THR A 111 -4.30 -7.58 -2.59
N VAL A 112 -4.68 -8.76 -3.07
CA VAL A 112 -4.66 -10.01 -2.30
C VAL A 112 -3.55 -10.89 -2.83
N THR A 113 -2.62 -11.28 -1.97
CA THR A 113 -1.56 -12.24 -2.29
C THR A 113 -1.77 -13.51 -1.49
N CYS A 114 -1.82 -14.66 -2.17
CA CYS A 114 -1.81 -15.96 -1.52
C CYS A 114 -0.39 -16.25 -1.01
N LEU A 115 -0.21 -16.35 0.30
CA LEU A 115 1.07 -16.72 0.92
C LEU A 115 1.17 -18.22 1.11
N ASP A 116 0.06 -18.85 1.52
CA ASP A 116 -0.09 -20.30 1.65
C ASP A 116 -1.59 -20.65 1.42
N GLN A 117 -1.95 -21.92 1.49
CA GLN A 117 -3.32 -22.40 1.25
C GLN A 117 -4.36 -21.75 2.17
N ASP A 118 -3.96 -21.44 3.41
CA ASP A 118 -4.80 -20.85 4.45
C ASP A 118 -4.35 -19.43 4.87
N GLU A 119 -3.42 -18.81 4.13
CA GLU A 119 -2.79 -17.55 4.53
C GLU A 119 -2.71 -16.55 3.37
N PHE A 120 -3.30 -15.37 3.56
CA PHE A 120 -3.41 -14.33 2.56
C PHE A 120 -2.97 -12.98 3.11
N LEU A 121 -2.17 -12.25 2.33
CA LEU A 121 -1.81 -10.87 2.61
C LEU A 121 -2.69 -9.92 1.78
N VAL A 122 -3.44 -9.08 2.46
CA VAL A 122 -4.22 -8.00 1.85
C VAL A 122 -3.48 -6.69 2.04
N VAL A 123 -3.18 -6.00 0.93
CA VAL A 123 -2.55 -4.68 0.95
C VAL A 123 -3.56 -3.65 0.48
N THR A 124 -3.92 -2.72 1.36
CA THR A 124 -4.91 -1.67 1.11
C THR A 124 -4.38 -0.28 1.45
N SER A 125 -5.13 0.75 1.09
CA SER A 125 -4.77 2.14 1.39
C SER A 125 -4.68 2.39 2.89
N SER A 126 -3.69 3.17 3.33
CA SER A 126 -3.57 3.63 4.72
C SER A 126 -4.83 4.34 5.22
N ALA A 127 -5.54 5.06 4.34
CA ALA A 127 -6.78 5.74 4.67
C ALA A 127 -7.96 4.79 4.93
N SER A 128 -7.93 3.59 4.35
CA SER A 128 -8.99 2.59 4.45
C SER A 128 -8.71 1.49 5.48
N ALA A 129 -7.52 1.47 6.07
CA ALA A 129 -7.02 0.39 6.93
C ALA A 129 -8.03 -0.12 7.97
N VAL A 130 -8.57 0.80 8.78
CA VAL A 130 -9.51 0.47 9.86
C VAL A 130 -10.84 -0.02 9.30
N ARG A 131 -11.36 0.66 8.27
CA ARG A 131 -12.63 0.29 7.63
C ARG A 131 -12.54 -1.08 6.95
N ASP A 132 -11.52 -1.29 6.16
CA ASP A 132 -11.37 -2.53 5.38
C ASP A 132 -11.17 -3.73 6.32
N ARG A 133 -10.36 -3.57 7.35
CA ARG A 133 -10.24 -4.56 8.42
C ARG A 133 -11.60 -4.88 9.06
N ASP A 134 -12.36 -3.86 9.47
CA ASP A 134 -13.67 -4.04 10.11
C ASP A 134 -14.67 -4.75 9.18
N VAL A 135 -14.69 -4.42 7.88
CA VAL A 135 -15.55 -5.10 6.90
C VAL A 135 -15.19 -6.58 6.78
N ILE A 136 -13.90 -6.91 6.66
CA ILE A 136 -13.46 -8.31 6.60
C ILE A 136 -13.81 -9.05 7.90
N GLU A 137 -13.50 -8.48 9.06
CA GLU A 137 -13.83 -9.07 10.36
C GLU A 137 -15.35 -9.28 10.57
N ARG A 138 -16.19 -8.33 10.11
CA ARG A 138 -17.65 -8.48 10.16
C ARG A 138 -18.12 -9.62 9.27
N ALA A 139 -17.58 -9.77 8.07
CA ALA A 139 -17.91 -10.87 7.18
C ALA A 139 -17.54 -12.23 7.81
N VAL A 140 -16.34 -12.32 8.37
CA VAL A 140 -15.87 -13.52 9.09
C VAL A 140 -16.84 -13.88 10.23
N ARG A 141 -17.17 -12.90 11.09
CA ARG A 141 -18.09 -13.13 12.23
C ARG A 141 -19.50 -13.49 11.81
N SER A 142 -20.09 -12.75 10.86
CA SER A 142 -21.48 -12.94 10.43
C SER A 142 -21.70 -14.29 9.73
N ARG A 143 -20.70 -14.76 9.01
CA ARG A 143 -20.73 -16.03 8.30
C ARG A 143 -20.16 -17.20 9.12
N ARG A 144 -19.68 -16.94 10.34
CA ARG A 144 -19.08 -17.93 11.25
C ARG A 144 -17.90 -18.68 10.62
N LEU A 145 -17.04 -17.95 9.93
CA LEU A 145 -15.89 -18.52 9.23
C LEU A 145 -14.71 -18.72 10.20
N SER A 146 -13.95 -19.79 9.97
CA SER A 146 -12.77 -20.17 10.75
C SER A 146 -11.52 -19.47 10.19
N CYS A 147 -11.42 -18.16 10.40
CA CYS A 147 -10.22 -17.40 10.06
C CYS A 147 -10.10 -16.14 10.95
N SER A 148 -8.89 -15.60 11.01
CA SER A 148 -8.55 -14.39 11.75
C SER A 148 -8.03 -13.30 10.80
N VAL A 149 -8.17 -12.03 11.23
CA VAL A 149 -7.64 -10.87 10.52
C VAL A 149 -6.70 -10.12 11.45
N THR A 150 -5.44 -10.02 11.09
CA THR A 150 -4.41 -9.36 11.89
C THR A 150 -3.80 -8.19 11.12
N ASP A 151 -3.75 -7.02 11.75
CA ASP A 151 -3.01 -5.89 11.19
C ASP A 151 -1.51 -6.10 11.40
N VAL A 152 -0.80 -6.33 10.31
CA VAL A 152 0.65 -6.54 10.28
C VAL A 152 1.39 -5.37 9.64
N THR A 153 0.71 -4.22 9.48
CA THR A 153 1.27 -3.02 8.86
C THR A 153 2.62 -2.62 9.45
N PRO A 154 2.81 -2.56 10.78
CA PRO A 154 4.09 -2.15 11.35
C PRO A 154 5.20 -3.20 11.24
N MET A 155 4.88 -4.43 10.83
CA MET A 155 5.86 -5.51 10.73
C MET A 155 6.65 -5.47 9.41
N PHE A 156 6.14 -4.79 8.37
CA PHE A 156 6.72 -4.82 7.04
C PHE A 156 6.87 -3.42 6.44
N ALA A 157 8.07 -3.10 5.93
CA ALA A 157 8.24 -2.04 4.96
C ALA A 157 7.74 -2.52 3.58
N MET A 158 7.22 -1.61 2.79
CA MET A 158 6.79 -1.88 1.42
C MET A 158 7.47 -0.89 0.48
N LEU A 159 8.25 -1.41 -0.46
CA LEU A 159 8.94 -0.61 -1.47
C LEU A 159 8.47 -1.06 -2.86
N ALA A 160 8.13 -0.10 -3.71
CA ALA A 160 7.87 -0.37 -5.11
C ALA A 160 9.06 0.08 -5.95
N VAL A 161 9.60 -0.82 -6.78
CA VAL A 161 10.69 -0.54 -7.73
C VAL A 161 10.10 -0.48 -9.12
N MET A 162 10.11 0.70 -9.72
CA MET A 162 9.41 0.99 -10.98
C MET A 162 10.36 1.58 -12.02
N GLY A 163 10.09 1.31 -13.29
CA GLY A 163 10.83 1.85 -14.42
C GLY A 163 11.31 0.77 -15.39
N PRO A 164 11.70 1.16 -16.63
CA PRO A 164 12.11 0.20 -17.66
C PRO A 164 13.35 -0.63 -17.26
N ARG A 165 14.19 -0.13 -16.35
CA ARG A 165 15.40 -0.79 -15.89
C ARG A 165 15.26 -1.41 -14.49
N SER A 166 14.03 -1.61 -13.99
CA SER A 166 13.78 -2.13 -12.64
C SER A 166 14.22 -3.59 -12.42
N ARG A 167 14.59 -4.32 -13.48
CA ARG A 167 15.09 -5.70 -13.42
C ARG A 167 16.62 -5.82 -13.54
N GLU A 168 17.32 -4.72 -13.81
CA GLU A 168 18.77 -4.65 -13.84
C GLU A 168 19.34 -4.43 -12.44
#